data_d92d9ef3c0f24c3472e8b4b4627e684c
#
_entry.id   d92d9ef3c0f24c3472e8b4b4627e684c
#
_cell.length_a   1.000
_cell.length_b   1.000
_cell.length_c   1.000
_cell.angle_alpha   90.00
_cell.angle_beta   90.00
_cell.angle_gamma   90.00
#
_symmetry.space_group_name_H-M   'P 1'
#
loop_
_entity.id
_entity.type
_entity.pdbx_description
1 polymer ?
#
loop_
_entity_poly.entity_id
_entity_poly.type
_entity_poly.pdbx_seq_one_letter_code
_entity_poly.pdbx_strand_id
1 'polypeptide(L)'
;PTLFTGNSWTLLGRSITLADGSPLEGLGLFDYATVETRDRATGDAIALPAAQALPSAPAVGFLNRCDRVTGVETPLFTLEMSKGNDGASPAEGFVLGNFHATHLIGPLLVKNPHLLNHFVSLLGVEPRPVNEADHTALAYQVTLTALRQRLAGSR
;
A
#
# COMPACT_ATOMS: atom_id res chain seq x y z
N PRO A 1 11.26 -7.47 10.41
CA PRO A 1 10.42 -6.66 9.50
C PRO A 1 8.95 -6.74 9.87
N THR A 2 8.20 -5.68 9.60
CA THR A 2 6.77 -5.60 9.85
C THR A 2 6.07 -5.13 8.59
N LEU A 3 4.93 -5.73 8.27
CA LEU A 3 4.06 -5.30 7.19
C LEU A 3 2.62 -5.19 7.70
N PHE A 4 2.07 -3.97 7.70
CA PHE A 4 0.65 -3.72 7.90
C PHE A 4 -0.05 -3.53 6.56
N THR A 5 -1.18 -4.18 6.37
CA THR A 5 -2.03 -4.00 5.19
C THR A 5 -3.44 -3.58 5.59
N GLY A 6 -4.09 -2.75 4.78
CA GLY A 6 -5.40 -2.19 5.11
C GLY A 6 -5.31 -1.05 6.12
N ASN A 7 -6.38 -0.78 6.86
CA ASN A 7 -6.51 0.45 7.66
C ASN A 7 -5.86 0.37 9.06
N SER A 8 -5.42 -0.81 9.51
CA SER A 8 -4.95 -1.01 10.90
C SER A 8 -3.74 -0.17 11.29
N TRP A 9 -2.88 0.19 10.34
CA TRP A 9 -1.70 1.00 10.63
C TRP A 9 -2.03 2.45 11.01
N THR A 10 -3.22 2.94 10.66
CA THR A 10 -3.63 4.32 11.01
C THR A 10 -3.73 4.54 12.51
N LEU A 11 -3.96 3.47 13.29
CA LEU A 11 -3.97 3.50 14.77
C LEU A 11 -2.58 3.80 15.37
N LEU A 12 -1.51 3.62 14.62
CA LEU A 12 -0.13 3.78 15.12
C LEU A 12 0.33 5.24 15.10
N GLY A 13 -0.43 6.13 14.45
CA GLY A 13 -0.19 7.58 14.41
C GLY A 13 -0.50 8.27 15.74
N ARG A 14 -0.38 9.60 15.75
CA ARG A 14 -0.61 10.43 16.95
C ARG A 14 -2.09 10.54 17.31
N SER A 15 -2.94 10.74 16.32
CA SER A 15 -4.35 11.02 16.54
C SER A 15 -5.21 10.53 15.38
N ILE A 16 -6.48 10.28 15.71
CA ILE A 16 -7.52 9.95 14.75
C ILE A 16 -8.69 10.91 15.02
N THR A 17 -9.19 11.55 13.99
CA THR A 17 -10.46 12.25 14.05
C THR A 17 -11.51 11.34 13.42
N LEU A 18 -12.52 10.94 14.19
CA LEU A 18 -13.61 10.08 13.72
C LEU A 18 -14.54 10.84 12.76
N ALA A 19 -15.37 10.12 12.00
CA ALA A 19 -16.27 10.69 11.00
C ALA A 19 -17.32 11.65 11.58
N ASP A 20 -17.61 11.58 12.89
CA ASP A 20 -18.47 12.52 13.62
C ASP A 20 -17.72 13.75 14.16
N GLY A 21 -16.40 13.83 13.91
CA GLY A 21 -15.52 14.89 14.38
C GLY A 21 -14.93 14.66 15.78
N SER A 22 -15.28 13.58 16.46
CA SER A 22 -14.72 13.29 17.78
C SER A 22 -13.26 12.84 17.69
N PRO A 23 -12.40 13.27 18.62
CA PRO A 23 -10.99 12.87 18.64
C PRO A 23 -10.83 11.51 19.31
N LEU A 24 -9.93 10.71 18.76
CA LEU A 24 -9.41 9.49 19.35
C LEU A 24 -7.89 9.59 19.39
N GLU A 25 -7.29 9.29 20.53
CA GLU A 25 -5.85 9.23 20.68
C GLU A 25 -5.30 7.99 19.95
N GLY A 26 -4.32 8.18 19.09
CA GLY A 26 -3.57 7.10 18.47
C GLY A 26 -2.53 6.53 19.43
N LEU A 27 -1.81 5.50 19.01
CA LEU A 27 -0.73 4.90 19.80
C LEU A 27 0.53 5.78 19.85
N GLY A 28 0.63 6.83 19.04
CA GLY A 28 1.72 7.79 19.05
C GLY A 28 3.09 7.21 18.69
N LEU A 29 3.12 6.08 17.98
CA LEU A 29 4.38 5.45 17.57
C LEU A 29 5.02 6.17 16.37
N PHE A 30 4.21 6.86 15.57
CA PHE A 30 4.64 7.58 14.37
C PHE A 30 3.97 8.94 14.27
N ASP A 31 4.61 9.83 13.52
CA ASP A 31 4.30 11.26 13.48
C ASP A 31 3.30 11.64 12.36
N TYR A 32 2.23 10.87 12.22
CA TYR A 32 1.13 11.16 11.31
C TYR A 32 -0.21 11.20 12.05
N ALA A 33 -1.19 11.81 11.41
CA ALA A 33 -2.56 11.90 11.90
C ALA A 33 -3.55 11.35 10.86
N THR A 34 -4.64 10.78 11.35
CA THR A 34 -5.71 10.19 10.53
C THR A 34 -7.01 10.94 10.73
N VAL A 35 -7.74 11.15 9.65
CA VAL A 35 -9.11 11.68 9.66
C VAL A 35 -10.01 10.68 8.95
N GLU A 36 -10.99 10.12 9.65
CA GLU A 36 -12.05 9.34 9.01
C GLU A 36 -12.95 10.24 8.17
N THR A 37 -13.33 9.77 7.00
CA THR A 37 -14.21 10.47 6.07
C THR A 37 -15.43 9.62 5.75
N ARG A 38 -16.51 10.27 5.29
CA ARG A 38 -17.68 9.55 4.76
C ARG A 38 -17.45 9.08 3.32
N ASP A 39 -16.47 9.65 2.65
CA ASP A 39 -16.12 9.32 1.27
C ASP A 39 -15.24 8.08 1.25
N ARG A 40 -15.76 7.03 0.66
CA ARG A 40 -15.06 5.76 0.53
C ARG A 40 -14.22 5.73 -0.75
N ALA A 41 -12.92 5.54 -0.59
CA ALA A 41 -12.02 5.26 -1.71
C ALA A 41 -11.90 3.74 -1.90
N THR A 42 -12.41 3.25 -3.04
CA THR A 42 -12.35 1.84 -3.41
C THR A 42 -11.90 1.69 -4.85
N GLY A 43 -11.13 0.68 -5.14
CA GLY A 43 -10.74 0.34 -6.51
C GLY A 43 -9.41 -0.36 -6.61
N ASP A 44 -9.17 -0.85 -7.82
CA ASP A 44 -7.87 -1.43 -8.15
C ASP A 44 -6.78 -0.35 -8.13
N ALA A 45 -5.57 -0.77 -7.81
CA ALA A 45 -4.41 0.12 -7.74
C ALA A 45 -3.18 -0.51 -8.41
N ILE A 46 -2.42 0.33 -9.10
CA ILE A 46 -1.04 0.08 -9.49
C ILE A 46 -0.18 1.00 -8.63
N ALA A 47 0.75 0.43 -7.89
CA ALA A 47 1.59 1.13 -6.93
C ALA A 47 3.07 0.98 -7.31
N LEU A 48 3.69 2.09 -7.71
CA LEU A 48 5.12 2.15 -7.97
C LEU A 48 5.88 2.24 -6.64
N PRO A 49 6.97 1.50 -6.44
CA PRO A 49 7.80 1.65 -5.26
C PRO A 49 8.32 3.08 -5.12
N ALA A 50 8.04 3.73 -4.00
CA ALA A 50 8.61 5.04 -3.66
C ALA A 50 9.85 4.88 -2.75
N ALA A 51 9.89 3.82 -1.94
CA ALA A 51 11.03 3.52 -1.09
C ALA A 51 12.10 2.74 -1.88
N GLN A 52 13.36 3.19 -1.79
CA GLN A 52 14.49 2.56 -2.50
C GLN A 52 14.75 1.10 -2.09
N ALA A 53 14.31 0.72 -0.89
CA ALA A 53 14.48 -0.64 -0.38
C ALA A 53 13.54 -1.67 -1.03
N LEU A 54 12.48 -1.24 -1.71
CA LEU A 54 11.53 -2.14 -2.38
C LEU A 54 12.03 -2.58 -3.76
N PRO A 55 11.59 -3.78 -4.24
CA PRO A 55 11.80 -4.18 -5.62
C PRO A 55 11.22 -3.15 -6.60
N SER A 56 11.88 -2.92 -7.73
CA SER A 56 11.47 -1.91 -8.72
C SER A 56 10.17 -2.22 -9.47
N ALA A 57 9.70 -3.47 -9.43
CA ALA A 57 8.46 -3.86 -10.09
C ALA A 57 7.24 -3.25 -9.39
N PRO A 58 6.24 -2.76 -10.15
CA PRO A 58 5.00 -2.23 -9.57
C PRO A 58 4.25 -3.28 -8.76
N ALA A 59 3.60 -2.87 -7.68
CA ALA A 59 2.64 -3.71 -6.99
C ALA A 59 1.23 -3.52 -7.57
N VAL A 60 0.43 -4.59 -7.58
CA VAL A 60 -1.00 -4.54 -7.88
C VAL A 60 -1.78 -4.86 -6.62
N GLY A 61 -2.85 -4.13 -6.37
CA GLY A 61 -3.66 -4.30 -5.18
C GLY A 61 -5.04 -3.69 -5.31
N PHE A 62 -5.74 -3.63 -4.19
CA PHE A 62 -7.05 -3.01 -4.11
C PHE A 62 -7.09 -2.10 -2.89
N LEU A 63 -7.61 -0.90 -3.07
CA LEU A 63 -7.88 0.05 -1.99
C LEU A 63 -9.32 -0.09 -1.51
N ASN A 64 -9.52 -0.03 -0.21
CA ASN A 64 -10.84 0.02 0.41
C ASN A 64 -10.73 0.73 1.75
N ARG A 65 -10.84 2.05 1.72
CA ARG A 65 -10.68 2.90 2.89
C ARG A 65 -11.65 4.08 2.91
N CYS A 66 -11.90 4.63 4.08
CA CYS A 66 -12.67 5.85 4.32
C CYS A 66 -11.93 6.77 5.30
N ASP A 67 -10.64 6.96 5.08
CA ASP A 67 -9.77 7.81 5.88
C ASP A 67 -8.83 8.63 4.99
N ARG A 68 -8.18 9.59 5.61
CA ARG A 68 -7.06 10.36 5.06
C ARG A 68 -5.98 10.41 6.12
N VAL A 69 -4.75 10.10 5.72
CA VAL A 69 -3.58 10.16 6.59
C VAL A 69 -2.67 11.29 6.12
N THR A 70 -2.29 12.15 7.04
CA THR A 70 -1.44 13.32 6.79
C THR A 70 -0.22 13.31 7.69
N GLY A 71 0.88 13.93 7.26
CA GLY A 71 2.15 13.94 7.99
C GLY A 71 3.06 12.75 7.67
N VAL A 72 2.73 11.93 6.69
CA VAL A 72 3.62 10.87 6.21
C VAL A 72 4.71 11.47 5.32
N GLU A 73 5.97 11.45 5.78
CA GLU A 73 7.11 11.97 5.03
C GLU A 73 7.74 10.92 4.09
N THR A 74 7.64 9.65 4.44
CA THR A 74 8.25 8.54 3.70
C THR A 74 7.17 7.58 3.21
N PRO A 75 6.52 7.86 2.06
CA PRO A 75 5.54 6.96 1.49
C PRO A 75 6.19 5.66 1.00
N LEU A 76 5.47 4.56 1.10
CA LEU A 76 5.91 3.26 0.62
C LEU A 76 5.79 3.16 -0.90
N PHE A 77 4.71 3.72 -1.45
CA PHE A 77 4.37 3.67 -2.87
C PHE A 77 3.94 5.03 -3.43
N THR A 78 3.99 5.13 -4.75
CA THR A 78 3.33 6.16 -5.56
C THR A 78 2.28 5.49 -6.45
N LEU A 79 1.02 5.86 -6.33
CA LEU A 79 -0.07 5.25 -7.10
C LEU A 79 -0.14 5.81 -8.52
N GLU A 80 -0.23 4.94 -9.52
CA GLU A 80 -0.59 5.32 -10.91
C GLU A 80 -2.11 5.41 -11.10
N MET A 81 -2.86 4.64 -10.32
CA MET A 81 -4.34 4.67 -10.27
C MET A 81 -4.77 4.97 -8.85
N SER A 82 -5.84 5.74 -8.69
CA SER A 82 -6.37 6.15 -7.39
C SER A 82 -5.55 7.25 -6.69
N LYS A 83 -5.95 7.61 -5.48
CA LYS A 83 -5.33 8.63 -4.64
C LYS A 83 -4.75 8.00 -3.40
N GLY A 84 -3.60 8.51 -2.98
CA GLY A 84 -2.84 8.01 -1.84
C GLY A 84 -3.36 8.49 -0.48
N ASN A 85 -2.48 8.56 0.49
CA ASN A 85 -2.79 8.73 1.92
C ASN A 85 -3.73 9.91 2.23
N ASP A 86 -3.46 11.07 1.67
CA ASP A 86 -4.20 12.32 1.93
C ASP A 86 -5.47 12.48 1.10
N GLY A 87 -5.75 11.54 0.19
CA GLY A 87 -6.88 11.58 -0.72
C GLY A 87 -6.73 12.57 -1.88
N ALA A 88 -5.55 13.18 -2.07
CA ALA A 88 -5.25 14.14 -3.14
C ALA A 88 -4.00 13.75 -3.93
N SER A 89 -2.87 13.54 -3.26
CA SER A 89 -1.60 13.12 -3.85
C SER A 89 -1.58 11.63 -4.18
N PRO A 90 -0.64 11.15 -5.01
CA PRO A 90 -0.46 9.71 -5.26
C PRO A 90 0.35 9.00 -4.17
N ALA A 91 0.90 9.70 -3.17
CA ALA A 91 1.75 9.12 -2.12
C ALA A 91 0.95 8.18 -1.22
N GLU A 92 1.34 6.92 -1.12
CA GLU A 92 0.59 5.86 -0.44
C GLU A 92 1.46 5.07 0.52
N GLY A 93 0.84 4.69 1.66
CA GLY A 93 1.50 3.91 2.68
C GLY A 93 2.56 4.67 3.46
N PHE A 94 3.35 3.96 4.23
CA PHE A 94 4.41 4.50 5.08
C PHE A 94 5.53 3.48 5.22
N VAL A 95 6.78 3.95 5.26
CA VAL A 95 7.94 3.12 5.53
C VAL A 95 8.91 3.82 6.48
N LEU A 96 9.41 3.09 7.46
CA LEU A 96 10.50 3.53 8.34
C LEU A 96 11.36 2.32 8.73
N GLY A 97 12.59 2.26 8.21
CA GLY A 97 13.44 1.09 8.39
C GLY A 97 12.76 -0.19 7.91
N ASN A 98 12.63 -1.17 8.80
CA ASN A 98 11.96 -2.45 8.51
C ASN A 98 10.45 -2.45 8.80
N PHE A 99 9.85 -1.29 9.09
CA PHE A 99 8.41 -1.13 9.23
C PHE A 99 7.80 -0.66 7.91
N HIS A 100 6.81 -1.39 7.42
CA HIS A 100 6.11 -1.11 6.18
C HIS A 100 4.61 -1.12 6.44
N ALA A 101 3.90 -0.15 5.89
CA ALA A 101 2.45 -0.06 6.01
C ALA A 101 1.83 0.43 4.69
N THR A 102 0.67 -0.09 4.34
CA THR A 102 -0.06 0.28 3.13
C THR A 102 -1.56 0.04 3.30
N HIS A 103 -2.39 0.86 2.67
CA HIS A 103 -3.83 0.58 2.54
C HIS A 103 -4.15 -0.49 1.50
N LEU A 104 -3.16 -0.89 0.70
CA LEU A 104 -3.37 -1.94 -0.30
C LEU A 104 -3.70 -3.27 0.36
N ILE A 105 -4.76 -3.89 -0.11
CA ILE A 105 -5.25 -5.21 0.34
C ILE A 105 -5.41 -6.16 -0.85
N GLY A 106 -5.92 -7.34 -0.57
CA GLY A 106 -6.49 -8.24 -1.53
C GLY A 106 -5.63 -9.18 -2.33
N PRO A 107 -5.12 -10.19 -1.73
CA PRO A 107 -4.02 -10.38 -0.77
C PRO A 107 -2.69 -9.91 -1.37
N LEU A 108 -2.14 -8.86 -0.79
CA LEU A 108 -1.01 -8.11 -1.36
C LEU A 108 0.18 -8.99 -1.75
N LEU A 109 0.67 -9.82 -0.85
CA LEU A 109 1.87 -10.63 -1.11
C LEU A 109 1.63 -11.75 -2.13
N VAL A 110 0.43 -12.35 -2.14
CA VAL A 110 0.09 -13.41 -3.11
C VAL A 110 0.00 -12.87 -4.53
N LYS A 111 -0.53 -11.65 -4.69
CA LYS A 111 -0.64 -11.00 -6.00
C LYS A 111 0.69 -10.42 -6.51
N ASN A 112 1.68 -10.26 -5.63
CA ASN A 112 2.95 -9.62 -5.93
C ASN A 112 4.13 -10.50 -5.49
N PRO A 113 4.49 -11.54 -6.26
CA PRO A 113 5.52 -12.50 -5.86
C PRO A 113 6.89 -11.85 -5.60
N HIS A 114 7.21 -10.76 -6.27
CA HIS A 114 8.43 -9.98 -6.02
C HIS A 114 8.41 -9.32 -4.63
N LEU A 115 7.26 -8.80 -4.16
CA LEU A 115 7.13 -8.29 -2.79
C LEU A 115 7.19 -9.41 -1.76
N LEU A 116 6.55 -10.55 -2.03
CA LEU A 116 6.65 -11.72 -1.15
C LEU A 116 8.12 -12.12 -0.95
N ASN A 117 8.87 -12.25 -2.03
CA ASN A 117 10.29 -12.60 -1.97
C ASN A 117 11.13 -11.55 -1.24
N HIS A 118 10.82 -10.27 -1.43
CA HIS A 118 11.47 -9.20 -0.68
C HIS A 118 11.23 -9.36 0.83
N PHE A 119 9.99 -9.55 1.28
CA PHE A 119 9.69 -9.72 2.71
C PHE A 119 10.28 -11.01 3.28
N VAL A 120 10.33 -12.10 2.50
CA VAL A 120 11.00 -13.35 2.89
C VAL A 120 12.51 -13.10 3.09
N SER A 121 13.16 -12.35 2.19
CA SER A 121 14.58 -12.03 2.35
C SER A 121 14.88 -11.17 3.58
N LEU A 122 13.97 -10.25 3.93
CA LEU A 122 14.08 -9.46 5.18
C LEU A 122 14.02 -10.31 6.45
N LEU A 123 13.44 -11.51 6.38
CA LEU A 123 13.46 -12.49 7.46
C LEU A 123 14.75 -13.31 7.54
N GLY A 124 15.71 -13.06 6.64
CA GLY A 124 16.95 -13.84 6.53
C GLY A 124 16.77 -15.22 5.89
N VAL A 125 15.64 -15.41 5.20
CA VAL A 125 15.33 -16.66 4.48
C VAL A 125 15.63 -16.46 2.98
N GLU A 126 16.25 -17.45 2.35
CA GLU A 126 16.49 -17.44 0.90
C GLU A 126 15.14 -17.44 0.17
N PRO A 127 14.80 -16.42 -0.62
CA PRO A 127 13.54 -16.39 -1.33
C PRO A 127 13.54 -17.40 -2.47
N ARG A 128 12.40 -18.01 -2.73
CA ARG A 128 12.23 -18.87 -3.89
C ARG A 128 12.33 -18.02 -5.17
N PRO A 129 13.13 -18.43 -6.17
CA PRO A 129 13.17 -17.74 -7.45
C PRO A 129 11.76 -17.63 -8.06
N VAL A 130 11.40 -16.45 -8.53
CA VAL A 130 10.15 -16.27 -9.28
C VAL A 130 10.36 -16.82 -10.67
N ASN A 131 9.69 -17.92 -10.99
CA ASN A 131 9.67 -18.46 -12.34
C ASN A 131 8.51 -17.80 -13.10
N GLU A 132 8.78 -17.26 -14.27
CA GLU A 132 7.75 -16.63 -15.12
C GLU A 132 6.61 -17.57 -15.51
N ALA A 133 6.85 -18.88 -15.51
CA ALA A 133 5.82 -19.91 -15.74
C ALA A 133 4.97 -20.23 -14.49
N ASP A 134 5.34 -19.72 -13.32
CA ASP A 134 4.55 -19.95 -12.11
C ASP A 134 3.19 -19.23 -12.22
N HIS A 135 2.12 -19.88 -11.79
CA HIS A 135 0.76 -19.32 -11.84
C HIS A 135 0.66 -17.96 -11.14
N THR A 136 1.40 -17.73 -10.06
CA THR A 136 1.42 -16.45 -9.35
C THR A 136 2.08 -15.35 -10.19
N ALA A 137 3.18 -15.66 -10.89
CA ALA A 137 3.84 -14.71 -11.79
C ALA A 137 2.95 -14.38 -12.99
N LEU A 138 2.33 -15.40 -13.61
CA LEU A 138 1.38 -15.21 -14.72
C LEU A 138 0.16 -14.39 -14.29
N ALA A 139 -0.43 -14.68 -13.11
CA ALA A 139 -1.57 -13.93 -12.58
C ALA A 139 -1.20 -12.46 -12.33
N TYR A 140 0.00 -12.19 -11.81
CA TYR A 140 0.51 -10.83 -11.64
C TYR A 140 0.61 -10.09 -12.99
N GLN A 141 1.24 -10.70 -13.99
CA GLN A 141 1.42 -10.10 -15.30
C GLN A 141 0.08 -9.81 -16.01
N VAL A 142 -0.85 -10.75 -15.96
CA VAL A 142 -2.20 -10.57 -16.51
C VAL A 142 -2.92 -9.41 -15.81
N THR A 143 -2.86 -9.37 -14.48
CA THR A 143 -3.50 -8.31 -13.68
C THR A 143 -2.89 -6.94 -14.01
N LEU A 144 -1.58 -6.82 -13.98
CA LEU A 144 -0.88 -5.55 -14.25
C LEU A 144 -1.18 -5.04 -15.67
N THR A 145 -1.15 -5.94 -16.66
CA THR A 145 -1.47 -5.61 -18.06
C THR A 145 -2.91 -5.10 -18.20
N ALA A 146 -3.88 -5.80 -17.62
CA ALA A 146 -5.28 -5.39 -17.68
C ALA A 146 -5.51 -4.03 -17.00
N LEU A 147 -4.88 -3.78 -15.85
CA LEU A 147 -5.00 -2.48 -15.16
C LEU A 147 -4.37 -1.34 -15.97
N ARG A 148 -3.22 -1.57 -16.60
CA ARG A 148 -2.58 -0.57 -17.48
C ARG A 148 -3.41 -0.25 -18.71
N GLN A 149 -4.05 -1.24 -19.32
CA GLN A 149 -4.98 -1.04 -20.43
C GLN A 149 -6.17 -0.19 -20.00
N ARG A 150 -6.77 -0.45 -18.84
CA ARG A 150 -7.86 0.37 -18.28
C ARG A 150 -7.41 1.81 -18.04
N LEU A 151 -6.23 2.00 -17.46
CA LEU A 151 -5.67 3.33 -17.20
C LEU A 151 -5.45 4.12 -18.51
N ALA A 152 -4.95 3.46 -19.55
CA ALA A 152 -4.75 4.08 -20.86
C ALA A 152 -6.08 4.46 -21.56
N GLY A 153 -7.13 3.65 -21.41
CA GLY A 153 -8.46 3.92 -21.97
C GLY A 153 -9.29 4.95 -21.19
N SER A 154 -8.84 5.38 -20.02
CA SER A 154 -9.53 6.37 -19.17
C SER A 154 -8.97 7.79 -19.32
N ARG A 155 -7.95 7.99 -20.17
CA ARG A 155 -7.35 9.28 -20.54
C ARG A 155 -7.89 9.75 -21.86
#